data_1802bbd86df1bf7833ae1977cab459e4
#
_entry.id   1802bbd86df1bf7833ae1977cab459e4
#
_cell.length_a   1.000
_cell.length_b   1.000
_cell.length_c   1.000
_cell.angle_alpha   90.00
_cell.angle_beta   90.00
_cell.angle_gamma   90.00
#
_symmetry.space_group_name_H-M   'P 1'
#
loop_
_entity.id
_entity.type
_entity.pdbx_description
1 polymer ?
#
loop_
_entity_poly.entity_id
_entity_poly.type
_entity_poly.pdbx_seq_one_letter_code
_entity_poly.pdbx_strand_id
1 'polypeptide(L)'
;MAAVTADPLTLPRVPIASPAAEQRQVKAVVTAPQAFEGEGFPVKRAFFGISQADLDPFIHMDQMGEVEYAPGEPKGTPWHPHRGFETFTYLIDGQFIHQDSNGGGGLILDGGTQYMTAGNGILHIETPPAALVEAGGLFHGLQLWINLPRAKKRIEPQYQDLQGEDSVLITSADGGAILRVLAGEVAGHKGPGISHTPLSIAHLTLAPGAQIDIPWAPTFNSIVYALAGNGTVGLEQRPLHSGQTAVMVYGDTLRITANGQQESRSPNFELFIIGGEPLREPVVSYGPFVMSTKEEIVEAFEDFQSGKLGVIPANAIQPHRA
;
A
#
# COMPACT_ATOMS: atom_id res chain seq x y z
N MET A 1 11.05 -8.60 7.19
CA MET A 1 10.92 -9.63 6.12
C MET A 1 9.45 -9.91 5.87
N ALA A 2 9.07 -10.38 4.68
CA ALA A 2 7.67 -10.72 4.44
C ALA A 2 7.21 -11.83 5.40
N ALA A 3 6.18 -11.56 6.18
CA ALA A 3 5.67 -12.49 7.20
C ALA A 3 4.96 -13.70 6.57
N VAL A 4 4.26 -13.48 5.43
CA VAL A 4 3.51 -14.53 4.75
C VAL A 4 4.39 -15.19 3.69
N THR A 5 4.79 -16.43 3.95
CA THR A 5 5.61 -17.24 3.04
C THR A 5 5.07 -18.65 2.92
N ALA A 6 5.47 -19.35 1.87
CA ALA A 6 5.19 -20.77 1.69
C ALA A 6 6.33 -21.42 0.90
N ASP A 7 6.35 -22.76 0.84
CA ASP A 7 7.25 -23.48 -0.04
C ASP A 7 6.91 -23.15 -1.52
N PRO A 8 7.79 -22.48 -2.27
CA PRO A 8 7.52 -22.11 -3.65
C PRO A 8 7.18 -23.31 -4.55
N LEU A 9 7.61 -24.51 -4.19
CA LEU A 9 7.33 -25.71 -4.98
C LEU A 9 5.83 -26.10 -4.96
N THR A 10 5.10 -25.66 -3.95
CA THR A 10 3.68 -25.98 -3.74
C THR A 10 2.73 -24.93 -4.30
N LEU A 11 3.25 -23.74 -4.65
CA LEU A 11 2.43 -22.61 -5.08
C LEU A 11 2.08 -22.67 -6.58
N PRO A 12 0.92 -22.09 -6.96
CA PRO A 12 0.60 -21.84 -8.36
C PRO A 12 1.69 -20.96 -9.02
N ARG A 13 1.94 -21.20 -10.30
CA ARG A 13 2.98 -20.51 -11.06
C ARG A 13 2.42 -19.28 -11.76
N VAL A 14 3.20 -18.19 -11.76
CA VAL A 14 2.97 -17.08 -12.68
C VAL A 14 3.11 -17.61 -14.10
N PRO A 15 2.11 -17.37 -14.98
CA PRO A 15 2.19 -17.78 -16.38
C PRO A 15 3.44 -17.20 -17.07
N ILE A 16 4.07 -17.99 -17.94
CA ILE A 16 5.17 -17.51 -18.75
C ILE A 16 4.62 -16.43 -19.70
N ALA A 17 5.27 -15.27 -19.71
CA ALA A 17 4.89 -14.17 -20.61
C ALA A 17 4.97 -14.62 -22.09
N SER A 18 4.00 -14.19 -22.88
CA SER A 18 4.05 -14.42 -24.33
C SER A 18 5.33 -13.83 -24.93
N PRO A 19 5.94 -14.50 -25.92
CA PRO A 19 7.05 -13.89 -26.68
C PRO A 19 6.68 -12.57 -27.37
N ALA A 20 5.38 -12.32 -27.59
CA ALA A 20 4.86 -11.08 -28.15
C ALA A 20 4.47 -10.06 -27.07
N ALA A 21 4.66 -10.37 -25.78
CA ALA A 21 4.32 -9.47 -24.68
C ALA A 21 5.18 -8.20 -24.73
N GLU A 22 4.54 -7.05 -24.57
CA GLU A 22 5.20 -5.75 -24.51
C GLU A 22 5.69 -5.49 -23.09
N GLN A 23 7.02 -5.49 -22.93
CA GLN A 23 7.65 -5.19 -21.65
C GLN A 23 7.52 -3.70 -21.32
N ARG A 24 7.08 -3.41 -20.10
CA ARG A 24 7.02 -2.04 -19.57
C ARG A 24 8.43 -1.47 -19.43
N GLN A 25 8.57 -0.21 -19.85
CA GLN A 25 9.79 0.58 -19.63
C GLN A 25 9.61 1.48 -18.41
N VAL A 26 10.70 1.96 -17.85
CA VAL A 26 10.70 2.91 -16.74
C VAL A 26 10.61 4.33 -17.27
N LYS A 27 9.54 5.05 -16.90
CA LYS A 27 9.39 6.47 -17.21
C LYS A 27 10.26 7.34 -16.30
N ALA A 28 10.27 7.03 -15.00
CA ALA A 28 11.02 7.79 -14.00
C ALA A 28 11.36 6.92 -12.80
N VAL A 29 12.45 7.26 -12.11
CA VAL A 29 12.77 6.74 -10.77
C VAL A 29 12.93 7.94 -9.84
N VAL A 30 12.23 7.91 -8.71
CA VAL A 30 12.33 8.93 -7.66
C VAL A 30 12.74 8.29 -6.34
N THR A 31 13.46 9.05 -5.49
CA THR A 31 13.82 8.60 -4.14
C THR A 31 12.85 9.22 -3.14
N ALA A 32 12.27 8.39 -2.29
CA ALA A 32 11.34 8.80 -1.25
C ALA A 32 12.08 9.60 -0.16
N PRO A 33 11.74 10.89 0.07
CA PRO A 33 12.28 11.62 1.18
C PRO A 33 11.73 11.11 2.51
N GLN A 34 12.52 11.25 3.58
CA GLN A 34 12.04 11.04 4.93
C GLN A 34 11.10 12.17 5.34
N ALA A 35 10.05 11.81 6.07
CA ALA A 35 9.06 12.72 6.66
C ALA A 35 8.59 12.16 8.01
N PHE A 36 7.64 12.86 8.63
CA PHE A 36 7.00 12.41 9.87
C PHE A 36 5.48 12.54 9.72
N GLU A 37 4.74 11.58 10.25
CA GLU A 37 3.28 11.56 10.26
C GLU A 37 2.72 11.29 11.67
N GLY A 38 1.40 11.48 11.84
CA GLY A 38 0.69 11.25 13.09
C GLY A 38 1.34 11.99 14.27
N GLU A 39 1.65 11.24 15.32
CA GLU A 39 2.31 11.76 16.55
C GLU A 39 3.84 11.84 16.42
N GLY A 40 4.36 11.85 15.18
CA GLY A 40 5.79 12.01 14.88
C GLY A 40 6.50 10.70 14.59
N PHE A 41 5.82 9.68 14.06
CA PHE A 41 6.50 8.48 13.59
C PHE A 41 7.14 8.70 12.20
N PRO A 42 8.32 8.11 11.95
CA PRO A 42 9.06 8.34 10.72
C PRO A 42 8.44 7.59 9.55
N VAL A 43 8.36 8.26 8.40
CA VAL A 43 7.89 7.68 7.14
C VAL A 43 8.83 8.02 5.98
N LYS A 44 8.77 7.22 4.91
CA LYS A 44 9.35 7.57 3.60
C LYS A 44 8.20 7.83 2.62
N ARG A 45 8.13 9.05 2.08
CA ARG A 45 7.06 9.50 1.19
C ARG A 45 7.29 9.03 -0.24
N ALA A 46 6.74 7.85 -0.58
CA ALA A 46 7.08 7.13 -1.79
C ALA A 46 6.67 7.84 -3.09
N PHE A 47 5.63 8.68 -3.07
CA PHE A 47 5.11 9.37 -4.27
C PHE A 47 5.59 10.80 -4.43
N PHE A 48 6.54 11.25 -3.61
CA PHE A 48 7.05 12.61 -3.68
C PHE A 48 7.64 12.92 -5.06
N GLY A 49 7.15 14.01 -5.69
CA GLY A 49 7.64 14.47 -6.99
C GLY A 49 7.11 13.73 -8.21
N ILE A 50 6.21 12.76 -8.03
CA ILE A 50 5.52 12.07 -9.13
C ILE A 50 4.25 12.85 -9.49
N SER A 51 3.94 12.97 -10.78
CA SER A 51 2.73 13.66 -11.23
C SER A 51 1.46 12.88 -10.88
N GLN A 52 0.37 13.58 -10.55
CA GLN A 52 -0.93 12.95 -10.27
C GLN A 52 -1.42 12.10 -11.46
N ALA A 53 -1.13 12.48 -12.70
CA ALA A 53 -1.49 11.71 -13.88
C ALA A 53 -0.78 10.36 -13.96
N ASP A 54 0.44 10.26 -13.44
CA ASP A 54 1.21 9.02 -13.38
C ASP A 54 0.84 8.16 -12.17
N LEU A 55 0.30 8.77 -11.13
CA LEU A 55 -0.18 8.09 -9.92
C LEU A 55 -1.60 7.58 -10.06
N ASP A 56 -2.46 8.25 -10.85
CA ASP A 56 -3.89 7.95 -10.94
C ASP A 56 -4.16 6.44 -11.13
N PRO A 57 -4.93 5.77 -10.26
CA PRO A 57 -5.86 6.32 -9.25
C PRO A 57 -5.26 6.51 -7.85
N PHE A 58 -3.96 6.39 -7.64
CA PHE A 58 -3.35 6.54 -6.33
C PHE A 58 -3.09 8.01 -5.99
N ILE A 59 -3.17 8.36 -4.71
CA ILE A 59 -3.03 9.75 -4.24
C ILE A 59 -1.75 9.93 -3.43
N HIS A 60 -1.50 9.00 -2.50
CA HIS A 60 -0.45 9.11 -1.51
C HIS A 60 0.04 7.72 -1.12
N MET A 61 1.34 7.57 -0.84
CA MET A 61 1.89 6.36 -0.23
C MET A 61 3.07 6.71 0.66
N ASP A 62 2.99 6.25 1.91
CA ASP A 62 4.07 6.31 2.88
C ASP A 62 4.50 4.90 3.29
N GLN A 63 5.80 4.67 3.30
CA GLN A 63 6.40 3.53 3.99
C GLN A 63 6.63 3.94 5.45
N MET A 64 5.99 3.27 6.37
CA MET A 64 6.11 3.41 7.82
C MET A 64 7.22 2.47 8.32
N GLY A 65 8.31 3.02 8.80
CA GLY A 65 9.49 2.22 9.17
C GLY A 65 10.33 1.86 7.92
N GLU A 66 11.07 0.83 7.87
CA GLU A 66 11.42 -0.21 8.86
C GLU A 66 12.11 0.41 10.10
N VAL A 67 11.56 0.19 11.29
CA VAL A 67 12.09 0.75 12.54
C VAL A 67 11.99 -0.26 13.69
N GLU A 68 13.05 -0.38 14.48
CA GLU A 68 13.04 -1.11 15.75
C GLU A 68 12.77 -0.11 16.86
N TYR A 69 11.56 -0.12 17.39
CA TYR A 69 11.17 0.76 18.49
C TYR A 69 11.65 0.23 19.85
N ALA A 70 12.16 1.13 20.67
CA ALA A 70 12.33 0.86 22.09
C ALA A 70 10.97 0.88 22.84
N PRO A 71 10.87 0.29 24.03
CA PRO A 71 9.69 0.39 24.88
C PRO A 71 9.23 1.84 25.08
N GLY A 72 7.94 2.11 24.87
CA GLY A 72 7.34 3.43 24.98
C GLY A 72 7.44 4.30 23.72
N GLU A 73 8.20 3.91 22.69
CA GLU A 73 8.36 4.70 21.46
C GLU A 73 7.26 4.53 20.42
N PRO A 74 6.60 3.34 20.25
CA PRO A 74 5.58 3.17 19.21
C PRO A 74 4.44 4.18 19.36
N LYS A 75 4.12 4.87 18.27
CA LYS A 75 3.09 5.91 18.19
C LYS A 75 2.15 5.63 17.04
N GLY A 76 0.96 6.22 17.10
CA GLY A 76 -0.05 6.11 16.07
C GLY A 76 -0.54 7.48 15.62
N THR A 77 -1.81 7.51 15.21
CA THR A 77 -2.52 8.73 14.88
C THR A 77 -3.62 8.98 15.93
N PRO A 78 -3.96 10.23 16.24
CA PRO A 78 -5.19 10.51 16.97
C PRO A 78 -6.42 10.23 16.10
N TRP A 79 -7.63 10.29 16.67
CA TRP A 79 -8.87 10.28 15.89
C TRP A 79 -8.86 11.41 14.86
N HIS A 80 -9.06 11.05 13.59
CA HIS A 80 -9.06 11.99 12.48
C HIS A 80 -10.05 11.58 11.38
N PRO A 81 -10.53 12.55 10.56
CA PRO A 81 -11.49 12.27 9.50
C PRO A 81 -10.83 11.86 8.19
N HIS A 82 -11.61 11.16 7.34
CA HIS A 82 -11.35 11.03 5.91
C HIS A 82 -12.64 11.13 5.10
N ARG A 83 -12.54 11.55 3.82
CA ARG A 83 -13.66 11.55 2.85
C ARG A 83 -13.14 11.46 1.42
N GLY A 84 -13.85 10.66 0.59
CA GLY A 84 -13.73 10.66 -0.86
C GLY A 84 -12.66 9.75 -1.43
N PHE A 85 -12.07 8.87 -0.64
CA PHE A 85 -11.04 7.93 -1.06
C PHE A 85 -11.03 6.67 -0.19
N GLU A 86 -10.13 5.74 -0.47
CA GLU A 86 -9.90 4.54 0.30
C GLU A 86 -8.49 4.57 0.90
N THR A 87 -8.31 4.04 2.11
CA THR A 87 -7.00 3.77 2.72
C THR A 87 -6.72 2.27 2.69
N PHE A 88 -5.49 1.92 2.37
CA PHE A 88 -4.98 0.57 2.37
C PHE A 88 -3.71 0.54 3.22
N THR A 89 -3.80 -0.05 4.41
CA THR A 89 -2.67 -0.22 5.33
C THR A 89 -2.22 -1.67 5.28
N TYR A 90 -0.98 -1.92 4.88
CA TYR A 90 -0.39 -3.25 4.83
C TYR A 90 0.78 -3.34 5.80
N LEU A 91 0.73 -4.29 6.73
CA LEU A 91 1.84 -4.55 7.66
C LEU A 91 2.75 -5.64 7.12
N ILE A 92 4.04 -5.36 7.08
CA ILE A 92 5.09 -6.31 6.76
C ILE A 92 5.58 -6.95 8.06
N ASP A 93 5.84 -6.12 9.08
CA ASP A 93 6.22 -6.54 10.43
C ASP A 93 5.52 -5.64 11.46
N GLY A 94 5.10 -6.20 12.58
CA GLY A 94 4.50 -5.48 13.71
C GLY A 94 3.00 -5.66 13.83
N GLN A 95 2.38 -4.80 14.62
CA GLN A 95 0.96 -4.86 14.94
C GLN A 95 0.35 -3.46 14.92
N PHE A 96 -0.88 -3.34 14.43
CA PHE A 96 -1.60 -2.08 14.38
C PHE A 96 -3.09 -2.30 14.64
N ILE A 97 -3.70 -1.43 15.43
CA ILE A 97 -5.14 -1.48 15.71
C ILE A 97 -5.81 -0.35 14.94
N HIS A 98 -6.93 -0.66 14.29
CA HIS A 98 -7.85 0.29 13.71
C HIS A 98 -9.17 0.28 14.48
N GLN A 99 -9.75 1.43 14.65
CA GLN A 99 -11.15 1.60 15.07
C GLN A 99 -11.76 2.78 14.33
N ASP A 100 -13.03 2.65 13.90
CA ASP A 100 -13.70 3.73 13.19
C ASP A 100 -15.11 4.06 13.75
N SER A 101 -15.65 5.19 13.30
CA SER A 101 -16.96 5.69 13.72
C SER A 101 -18.13 4.96 13.09
N ASN A 102 -17.89 4.04 12.15
CA ASN A 102 -18.91 3.26 11.45
C ASN A 102 -19.03 1.81 11.98
N GLY A 103 -18.28 1.49 13.05
CA GLY A 103 -18.24 0.18 13.68
C GLY A 103 -17.24 -0.79 13.09
N GLY A 104 -16.39 -0.34 12.16
CA GLY A 104 -15.23 -1.09 11.67
C GLY A 104 -14.09 -1.05 12.67
N GLY A 105 -13.23 -2.07 12.59
CA GLY A 105 -12.02 -2.14 13.39
C GLY A 105 -11.48 -3.55 13.52
N GLY A 106 -10.20 -3.63 13.87
CA GLY A 106 -9.50 -4.90 14.04
C GLY A 106 -8.05 -4.69 14.45
N LEU A 107 -7.40 -5.79 14.81
CA LEU A 107 -5.97 -5.90 15.03
C LEU A 107 -5.33 -6.49 13.79
N ILE A 108 -4.48 -5.72 13.12
CA ILE A 108 -3.69 -6.18 12.00
C ILE A 108 -2.37 -6.71 12.53
N LEU A 109 -2.00 -7.89 12.08
CA LEU A 109 -0.74 -8.56 12.41
C LEU A 109 0.20 -8.56 11.21
N ASP A 110 1.38 -9.13 11.39
CA ASP A 110 2.36 -9.35 10.33
C ASP A 110 1.72 -9.96 9.07
N GLY A 111 1.92 -9.33 7.92
CA GLY A 111 1.35 -9.73 6.64
C GLY A 111 -0.12 -9.35 6.43
N GLY A 112 -0.78 -8.79 7.43
CA GLY A 112 -2.18 -8.39 7.36
C GLY A 112 -2.38 -7.03 6.71
N THR A 113 -3.62 -6.79 6.31
CA THR A 113 -4.07 -5.56 5.64
C THR A 113 -5.39 -5.09 6.23
N GLN A 114 -5.50 -3.81 6.47
CA GLN A 114 -6.79 -3.15 6.62
C GLN A 114 -7.11 -2.34 5.38
N TYR A 115 -8.35 -2.43 4.93
CA TYR A 115 -8.82 -1.70 3.77
C TYR A 115 -10.09 -0.93 4.14
N MET A 116 -9.98 0.38 4.27
CA MET A 116 -11.11 1.24 4.65
C MET A 116 -11.53 2.10 3.46
N THR A 117 -12.81 2.04 3.11
CA THR A 117 -13.45 3.00 2.21
C THR A 117 -14.00 4.14 3.05
N ALA A 118 -13.40 5.34 2.94
CA ALA A 118 -13.89 6.51 3.67
C ALA A 118 -15.19 7.07 3.07
N GLY A 119 -15.38 6.94 1.75
CA GLY A 119 -16.63 7.29 1.08
C GLY A 119 -17.16 8.68 1.45
N ASN A 120 -18.39 8.74 1.96
CA ASN A 120 -19.05 10.00 2.36
C ASN A 120 -18.48 10.64 3.64
N GLY A 121 -17.59 9.95 4.32
CA GLY A 121 -16.88 10.46 5.48
C GLY A 121 -16.91 9.52 6.67
N ILE A 122 -15.78 9.45 7.38
CA ILE A 122 -15.56 8.58 8.52
C ILE A 122 -14.54 9.24 9.46
N LEU A 123 -14.64 8.92 10.75
CA LEU A 123 -13.59 9.19 11.74
C LEU A 123 -12.91 7.88 12.07
N HIS A 124 -11.59 7.86 12.15
CA HIS A 124 -10.87 6.67 12.59
C HIS A 124 -9.61 6.99 13.40
N ILE A 125 -9.09 5.98 14.04
CA ILE A 125 -7.82 5.96 14.74
C ILE A 125 -7.02 4.73 14.31
N GLU A 126 -5.73 4.90 14.13
CA GLU A 126 -4.76 3.84 13.89
C GLU A 126 -3.64 3.97 14.93
N THR A 127 -3.42 2.91 15.72
CA THR A 127 -2.47 2.97 16.83
C THR A 127 -1.84 1.60 17.08
N PRO A 128 -0.58 1.52 17.56
CA PRO A 128 -0.01 0.27 18.02
C PRO A 128 -0.79 -0.27 19.24
N PRO A 129 -0.92 -1.59 19.41
CA PRO A 129 -1.51 -2.16 20.62
C PRO A 129 -0.61 -1.91 21.85
N ALA A 130 -1.22 -1.89 23.04
CA ALA A 130 -0.50 -1.62 24.30
C ALA A 130 0.72 -2.55 24.49
N ALA A 131 0.60 -3.82 24.12
CA ALA A 131 1.71 -4.78 24.22
C ALA A 131 2.92 -4.38 23.37
N LEU A 132 2.72 -3.84 22.15
CA LEU A 132 3.81 -3.34 21.31
C LEU A 132 4.40 -2.05 21.88
N VAL A 133 3.58 -1.18 22.47
CA VAL A 133 4.07 0.04 23.13
C VAL A 133 4.93 -0.32 24.34
N GLU A 134 4.50 -1.28 25.17
CA GLU A 134 5.21 -1.70 26.37
C GLU A 134 6.53 -2.43 26.05
N ALA A 135 6.52 -3.29 25.05
CA ALA A 135 7.68 -4.12 24.70
C ALA A 135 8.65 -3.46 23.72
N GLY A 136 8.16 -2.52 22.91
CA GLY A 136 8.86 -2.11 21.69
C GLY A 136 8.82 -3.21 20.63
N GLY A 137 9.69 -3.12 19.63
CA GLY A 137 9.86 -4.12 18.60
C GLY A 137 9.82 -3.58 17.18
N LEU A 138 9.93 -4.48 16.22
CA LEU A 138 9.98 -4.14 14.81
C LEU A 138 8.61 -3.68 14.32
N PHE A 139 8.62 -2.55 13.59
CA PHE A 139 7.46 -2.05 12.88
C PHE A 139 7.83 -1.68 11.44
N HIS A 140 7.10 -2.24 10.49
CA HIS A 140 7.27 -1.96 9.07
C HIS A 140 5.93 -2.13 8.35
N GLY A 141 5.47 -1.10 7.67
CA GLY A 141 4.22 -1.13 6.94
C GLY A 141 4.14 -0.11 5.81
N LEU A 142 3.02 -0.10 5.15
CA LEU A 142 2.68 0.84 4.07
C LEU A 142 1.29 1.41 4.31
N GLN A 143 1.15 2.72 4.09
CA GLN A 143 -0.12 3.42 4.02
C GLN A 143 -0.32 3.92 2.60
N LEU A 144 -1.34 3.45 1.91
CA LEU A 144 -1.67 3.84 0.54
C LEU A 144 -3.06 4.48 0.50
N TRP A 145 -3.19 5.61 -0.19
CA TRP A 145 -4.45 6.27 -0.46
C TRP A 145 -4.86 6.05 -1.92
N ILE A 146 -6.08 5.56 -2.11
CA ILE A 146 -6.62 5.19 -3.42
C ILE A 146 -7.85 6.06 -3.69
N ASN A 147 -7.82 6.79 -4.79
CA ASN A 147 -8.93 7.66 -5.17
C ASN A 147 -10.19 6.87 -5.51
N LEU A 148 -11.33 7.34 -5.07
CA LEU A 148 -12.62 6.85 -5.54
C LEU A 148 -13.05 7.58 -6.83
N PRO A 149 -13.68 6.88 -7.79
CA PRO A 149 -14.38 7.54 -8.88
C PRO A 149 -15.35 8.60 -8.33
N ARG A 150 -15.48 9.72 -9.03
CA ARG A 150 -16.33 10.84 -8.60
C ARG A 150 -17.73 10.41 -8.20
N ALA A 151 -18.32 9.50 -8.96
CA ALA A 151 -19.64 8.93 -8.68
C ALA A 151 -19.72 8.12 -7.39
N LYS A 152 -18.57 7.68 -6.86
CA LYS A 152 -18.45 6.84 -5.65
C LYS A 152 -17.86 7.56 -4.44
N LYS A 153 -17.48 8.83 -4.57
CA LYS A 153 -16.87 9.58 -3.44
C LYS A 153 -17.78 9.75 -2.22
N ARG A 154 -19.06 9.50 -2.37
CA ARG A 154 -20.07 9.65 -1.29
C ARG A 154 -20.84 8.36 -0.98
N ILE A 155 -20.26 7.20 -1.31
CA ILE A 155 -20.81 5.91 -0.86
C ILE A 155 -20.63 5.75 0.66
N GLU A 156 -21.40 4.82 1.24
CA GLU A 156 -21.27 4.49 2.65
C GLU A 156 -19.85 3.99 2.98
N PRO A 157 -19.28 4.40 4.13
CA PRO A 157 -18.02 3.89 4.61
C PRO A 157 -18.03 2.36 4.79
N GLN A 158 -16.89 1.71 4.50
CA GLN A 158 -16.72 0.27 4.61
C GLN A 158 -15.35 -0.05 5.19
N TYR A 159 -15.25 -1.20 5.85
CA TYR A 159 -14.00 -1.72 6.41
C TYR A 159 -13.82 -3.19 6.08
N GLN A 160 -12.60 -3.58 5.70
CA GLN A 160 -12.19 -4.96 5.46
C GLN A 160 -10.96 -5.24 6.32
N ASP A 161 -11.06 -6.25 7.18
CA ASP A 161 -9.96 -6.82 7.95
C ASP A 161 -9.46 -8.06 7.22
N LEU A 162 -8.26 -7.98 6.66
CA LEU A 162 -7.67 -9.02 5.84
C LEU A 162 -6.38 -9.48 6.52
N GLN A 163 -6.40 -10.69 7.05
CA GLN A 163 -5.23 -11.25 7.72
C GLN A 163 -4.20 -11.75 6.71
N GLY A 164 -2.95 -11.95 7.14
CA GLY A 164 -1.88 -12.39 6.25
C GLY A 164 -2.20 -13.70 5.51
N GLU A 165 -2.91 -14.61 6.16
CA GLU A 165 -3.34 -15.90 5.59
C GLU A 165 -4.38 -15.79 4.47
N ASP A 166 -5.08 -14.66 4.37
CA ASP A 166 -6.03 -14.40 3.28
C ASP A 166 -5.31 -14.05 1.96
N SER A 167 -4.02 -13.71 2.02
CA SER A 167 -3.22 -13.35 0.85
C SER A 167 -3.08 -14.53 -0.12
N VAL A 168 -3.25 -14.26 -1.41
CA VAL A 168 -3.06 -15.29 -2.44
C VAL A 168 -1.60 -15.33 -2.87
N LEU A 169 -0.94 -16.46 -2.64
CA LEU A 169 0.46 -16.67 -2.96
C LEU A 169 0.64 -17.34 -4.31
N ILE A 170 1.50 -16.78 -5.15
CA ILE A 170 1.94 -17.35 -6.42
C ILE A 170 3.46 -17.21 -6.55
N THR A 171 4.08 -18.01 -7.40
CA THR A 171 5.54 -18.05 -7.52
C THR A 171 6.01 -18.02 -8.97
N SER A 172 7.28 -17.62 -9.20
CA SER A 172 7.93 -17.74 -10.52
C SER A 172 8.11 -19.21 -10.94
N ALA A 173 8.35 -19.43 -12.21
CA ALA A 173 8.53 -20.78 -12.77
C ALA A 173 9.68 -21.56 -12.10
N ASP A 174 10.74 -20.87 -11.70
CA ASP A 174 11.93 -21.42 -11.03
C ASP A 174 11.81 -21.42 -9.48
N GLY A 175 10.75 -20.82 -8.90
CA GLY A 175 10.57 -20.71 -7.47
C GLY A 175 11.41 -19.60 -6.82
N GLY A 176 12.13 -18.79 -7.59
CA GLY A 176 12.98 -17.70 -7.10
C GLY A 176 12.21 -16.45 -6.65
N ALA A 177 10.91 -16.40 -6.88
CA ALA A 177 10.05 -15.30 -6.50
C ALA A 177 8.74 -15.76 -5.85
N ILE A 178 8.25 -15.02 -4.87
CA ILE A 178 6.91 -15.18 -4.30
C ILE A 178 6.18 -13.84 -4.40
N LEU A 179 5.01 -13.84 -5.05
CA LEU A 179 4.07 -12.74 -5.05
C LEU A 179 2.92 -13.04 -4.07
N ARG A 180 2.61 -12.04 -3.25
CA ARG A 180 1.42 -11.99 -2.40
C ARG A 180 0.44 -11.04 -3.05
N VAL A 181 -0.62 -11.57 -3.65
CA VAL A 181 -1.68 -10.75 -4.24
C VAL A 181 -2.62 -10.31 -3.12
N LEU A 182 -2.59 -9.02 -2.81
CA LEU A 182 -3.30 -8.43 -1.66
C LEU A 182 -4.68 -7.88 -2.06
N ALA A 183 -4.79 -7.30 -3.26
CA ALA A 183 -6.05 -6.80 -3.81
C ALA A 183 -6.04 -6.83 -5.34
N GLY A 184 -7.23 -6.89 -5.94
CA GLY A 184 -7.39 -6.98 -7.39
C GLY A 184 -6.90 -8.31 -7.95
N GLU A 185 -6.42 -8.31 -9.20
CA GLU A 185 -5.98 -9.51 -9.90
C GLU A 185 -4.57 -9.35 -10.46
N VAL A 186 -3.70 -10.33 -10.23
CA VAL A 186 -2.35 -10.41 -10.81
C VAL A 186 -2.16 -11.79 -11.40
N ALA A 187 -1.74 -11.86 -12.66
CA ALA A 187 -1.44 -13.11 -13.37
C ALA A 187 -2.58 -14.16 -13.29
N GLY A 188 -3.84 -13.72 -13.32
CA GLY A 188 -5.02 -14.58 -13.24
C GLY A 188 -5.41 -15.01 -11.81
N HIS A 189 -4.75 -14.49 -10.78
CA HIS A 189 -5.02 -14.80 -9.39
C HIS A 189 -5.59 -13.56 -8.68
N LYS A 190 -6.74 -13.72 -8.02
CA LYS A 190 -7.46 -12.62 -7.37
C LYS A 190 -7.13 -12.56 -5.88
N GLY A 191 -6.64 -11.42 -5.43
CA GLY A 191 -6.41 -11.11 -4.02
C GLY A 191 -7.71 -10.86 -3.24
N PRO A 192 -7.66 -10.91 -1.90
CA PRO A 192 -8.83 -10.78 -1.03
C PRO A 192 -9.40 -9.36 -0.99
N GLY A 193 -8.58 -8.32 -1.10
CA GLY A 193 -9.00 -6.92 -1.00
C GLY A 193 -9.93 -6.49 -2.13
N ILE A 194 -11.06 -5.91 -1.77
CA ILE A 194 -12.09 -5.41 -2.70
C ILE A 194 -12.04 -3.90 -2.75
N SER A 195 -11.71 -3.33 -3.90
CA SER A 195 -11.70 -1.89 -4.18
C SER A 195 -12.90 -1.48 -5.02
N HIS A 196 -13.32 -0.23 -4.84
CA HIS A 196 -14.28 0.43 -5.71
C HIS A 196 -13.64 0.98 -7.00
N THR A 197 -12.33 1.00 -7.07
CA THR A 197 -11.52 1.38 -8.22
C THR A 197 -10.78 0.15 -8.75
N PRO A 198 -10.83 -0.15 -10.07
CA PRO A 198 -10.09 -1.29 -10.62
C PRO A 198 -8.59 -1.12 -10.40
N LEU A 199 -7.98 -2.07 -9.69
CA LEU A 199 -6.55 -2.04 -9.34
C LEU A 199 -5.97 -3.43 -9.11
N SER A 200 -4.65 -3.48 -8.96
CA SER A 200 -3.89 -4.65 -8.48
C SER A 200 -2.85 -4.18 -7.48
N ILE A 201 -2.75 -4.87 -6.36
CA ILE A 201 -1.77 -4.63 -5.30
C ILE A 201 -1.10 -5.94 -4.95
N ALA A 202 0.24 -5.98 -4.99
CA ALA A 202 1.02 -7.15 -4.64
C ALA A 202 2.31 -6.80 -3.91
N HIS A 203 2.74 -7.67 -3.01
CA HIS A 203 4.07 -7.66 -2.41
C HIS A 203 4.90 -8.79 -3.04
N LEU A 204 6.02 -8.43 -3.65
CA LEU A 204 6.94 -9.35 -4.32
C LEU A 204 8.22 -9.51 -3.50
N THR A 205 8.59 -10.76 -3.23
CA THR A 205 9.90 -11.15 -2.71
C THR A 205 10.68 -11.87 -3.81
N LEU A 206 11.89 -11.38 -4.14
CA LEU A 206 12.80 -12.06 -5.05
C LEU A 206 14.06 -12.51 -4.32
N ALA A 207 14.43 -13.79 -4.50
CA ALA A 207 15.72 -14.32 -4.05
C ALA A 207 16.88 -13.63 -4.82
N PRO A 208 18.09 -13.55 -4.25
CA PRO A 208 19.25 -13.00 -4.93
C PRO A 208 19.48 -13.63 -6.31
N GLY A 209 19.62 -12.81 -7.35
CA GLY A 209 19.80 -13.22 -8.73
C GLY A 209 18.54 -13.72 -9.45
N ALA A 210 17.40 -13.83 -8.77
CA ALA A 210 16.14 -14.25 -9.39
C ALA A 210 15.56 -13.16 -10.30
N GLN A 211 14.82 -13.60 -11.33
CA GLN A 211 14.08 -12.75 -12.25
C GLN A 211 12.65 -13.25 -12.40
N ILE A 212 11.73 -12.32 -12.56
CA ILE A 212 10.33 -12.63 -12.86
C ILE A 212 9.80 -11.67 -13.91
N ASP A 213 8.98 -12.20 -14.82
CA ASP A 213 8.14 -11.45 -15.75
C ASP A 213 6.69 -11.62 -15.31
N ILE A 214 6.06 -10.55 -14.82
CA ILE A 214 4.71 -10.57 -14.28
C ILE A 214 3.73 -10.04 -15.35
N PRO A 215 2.77 -10.85 -15.83
CA PRO A 215 1.66 -10.33 -16.63
C PRO A 215 0.92 -9.23 -15.87
N TRP A 216 0.72 -8.07 -16.50
CA TRP A 216 0.13 -6.90 -15.87
C TRP A 216 -0.91 -6.25 -16.78
N ALA A 217 -1.98 -5.72 -16.21
CA ALA A 217 -3.04 -5.11 -16.99
C ALA A 217 -2.51 -3.94 -17.86
N PRO A 218 -2.63 -3.99 -19.20
CA PRO A 218 -1.99 -3.02 -20.09
C PRO A 218 -2.52 -1.60 -19.96
N THR A 219 -3.76 -1.44 -19.49
CA THR A 219 -4.43 -0.12 -19.31
C THR A 219 -4.09 0.55 -17.98
N PHE A 220 -3.49 -0.20 -17.02
CA PHE A 220 -3.18 0.31 -15.70
C PHE A 220 -1.93 1.20 -15.71
N ASN A 221 -1.98 2.33 -15.02
CA ASN A 221 -0.77 2.95 -14.50
C ASN A 221 -0.09 1.94 -13.57
N SER A 222 1.25 1.89 -13.55
CA SER A 222 1.99 0.93 -12.74
C SER A 222 3.14 1.59 -12.02
N ILE A 223 3.31 1.22 -10.78
CA ILE A 223 4.33 1.74 -9.87
C ILE A 223 4.99 0.55 -9.17
N VAL A 224 6.31 0.56 -9.11
CA VAL A 224 7.11 -0.41 -8.37
C VAL A 224 7.91 0.33 -7.31
N TYR A 225 7.65 0.04 -6.05
CA TYR A 225 8.36 0.62 -4.91
C TYR A 225 9.27 -0.42 -4.27
N ALA A 226 10.56 -0.11 -4.13
CA ALA A 226 11.52 -0.98 -3.45
C ALA A 226 11.46 -0.76 -1.93
N LEU A 227 10.93 -1.74 -1.22
CA LEU A 227 10.84 -1.77 0.24
C LEU A 227 12.21 -2.01 0.88
N ALA A 228 12.94 -3.01 0.37
CA ALA A 228 14.25 -3.39 0.86
C ALA A 228 15.06 -4.07 -0.24
N GLY A 229 16.39 -3.96 -0.17
CA GLY A 229 17.30 -4.54 -1.14
C GLY A 229 17.48 -3.72 -2.41
N ASN A 230 17.96 -4.38 -3.46
CA ASN A 230 18.28 -3.73 -4.73
C ASN A 230 18.17 -4.70 -5.93
N GLY A 231 17.93 -4.14 -7.10
CA GLY A 231 17.76 -4.88 -8.33
C GLY A 231 17.54 -3.98 -9.53
N THR A 232 16.86 -4.51 -10.54
CA THR A 232 16.51 -3.77 -11.75
C THR A 232 15.04 -4.00 -12.10
N VAL A 233 14.44 -3.03 -12.79
CA VAL A 233 13.05 -3.06 -13.24
C VAL A 233 12.94 -2.57 -14.69
N GLY A 234 11.95 -3.10 -15.42
CA GLY A 234 11.64 -2.73 -16.80
C GLY A 234 12.52 -3.40 -17.84
N LEU A 235 12.17 -3.16 -19.10
CA LEU A 235 12.87 -3.69 -20.26
C LEU A 235 14.36 -3.31 -20.27
N GLU A 236 14.67 -2.06 -19.94
CA GLU A 236 16.00 -1.48 -19.91
C GLU A 236 16.79 -1.82 -18.65
N GLN A 237 16.26 -2.65 -17.77
CA GLN A 237 16.90 -3.06 -16.52
C GLN A 237 17.36 -1.86 -15.69
N ARG A 238 16.46 -0.89 -15.48
CA ARG A 238 16.75 0.31 -14.71
C ARG A 238 17.04 -0.04 -13.25
N PRO A 239 18.19 0.36 -12.69
CA PRO A 239 18.50 0.13 -11.28
C PRO A 239 17.44 0.72 -10.35
N LEU A 240 17.07 -0.06 -9.32
CA LEU A 240 16.12 0.32 -8.29
C LEU A 240 16.63 -0.15 -6.92
N HIS A 241 16.65 0.77 -5.95
CA HIS A 241 17.17 0.53 -4.60
C HIS A 241 16.08 0.81 -3.56
N SER A 242 16.26 0.28 -2.36
CA SER A 242 15.37 0.53 -1.21
C SER A 242 15.00 2.01 -1.06
N GLY A 243 13.72 2.31 -0.89
CA GLY A 243 13.17 3.66 -0.79
C GLY A 243 13.05 4.38 -2.13
N GLN A 244 13.17 3.68 -3.27
CA GLN A 244 12.94 4.25 -4.58
C GLN A 244 11.64 3.75 -5.20
N THR A 245 10.99 4.63 -5.94
CA THR A 245 9.76 4.39 -6.71
C THR A 245 10.07 4.48 -8.19
N ALA A 246 9.78 3.42 -8.93
CA ALA A 246 9.80 3.42 -10.39
C ALA A 246 8.37 3.59 -10.92
N VAL A 247 8.17 4.60 -11.77
CA VAL A 247 6.96 4.81 -12.55
C VAL A 247 7.13 4.15 -13.90
N MET A 248 6.19 3.29 -14.29
CA MET A 248 6.28 2.51 -15.52
C MET A 248 5.43 3.14 -16.63
N VAL A 249 5.86 3.00 -17.89
CA VAL A 249 4.99 3.24 -19.06
C VAL A 249 4.05 2.04 -19.28
N TYR A 250 3.11 2.19 -20.21
CA TYR A 250 2.21 1.09 -20.60
C TYR A 250 2.97 -0.10 -21.20
N GLY A 251 2.39 -1.25 -21.10
CA GLY A 251 2.85 -2.56 -21.54
C GLY A 251 2.05 -3.63 -20.81
N ASP A 252 2.14 -4.87 -21.21
CA ASP A 252 1.39 -5.99 -20.64
C ASP A 252 2.23 -6.93 -19.75
N THR A 253 3.52 -6.60 -19.56
CA THR A 253 4.45 -7.39 -18.76
C THR A 253 5.41 -6.49 -17.99
N LEU A 254 5.64 -6.83 -16.74
CA LEU A 254 6.55 -6.15 -15.84
C LEU A 254 7.73 -7.08 -15.49
N ARG A 255 8.94 -6.74 -15.95
CA ARG A 255 10.18 -7.45 -15.62
C ARG A 255 10.84 -6.87 -14.38
N ILE A 256 11.22 -7.75 -13.44
CA ILE A 256 11.96 -7.39 -12.23
C ILE A 256 13.06 -8.44 -12.02
N THR A 257 14.26 -7.97 -11.69
CA THR A 257 15.43 -8.82 -11.42
C THR A 257 16.10 -8.38 -10.12
N ALA A 258 16.34 -9.29 -9.20
CA ALA A 258 17.13 -9.03 -8.01
C ALA A 258 18.62 -9.09 -8.30
N ASN A 259 19.42 -8.21 -7.68
CA ASN A 259 20.86 -8.36 -7.72
C ASN A 259 21.32 -9.65 -6.99
N GLY A 260 22.48 -10.19 -7.37
CA GLY A 260 23.02 -11.42 -6.74
C GLY A 260 23.44 -11.25 -5.29
N GLN A 261 23.58 -10.02 -4.83
CA GLN A 261 23.86 -9.66 -3.44
C GLN A 261 22.87 -8.58 -2.99
N GLN A 262 22.34 -8.73 -1.78
CA GLN A 262 21.38 -7.80 -1.19
C GLN A 262 22.00 -7.11 0.03
N GLU A 263 21.98 -5.78 0.02
CA GLU A 263 22.51 -4.93 1.09
C GLU A 263 21.36 -4.38 1.95
N SER A 264 20.62 -5.28 2.59
CA SER A 264 19.50 -4.90 3.45
C SER A 264 19.27 -5.94 4.53
N ARG A 265 18.40 -5.63 5.50
CA ARG A 265 17.96 -6.56 6.54
C ARG A 265 17.24 -7.78 5.97
N SER A 266 16.50 -7.62 4.87
CA SER A 266 15.97 -8.74 4.11
C SER A 266 17.09 -9.36 3.25
N PRO A 267 17.26 -10.70 3.22
CA PRO A 267 18.17 -11.37 2.31
C PRO A 267 17.69 -11.30 0.85
N ASN A 268 16.49 -10.77 0.61
CA ASN A 268 15.82 -10.72 -0.68
C ASN A 268 15.62 -9.29 -1.15
N PHE A 269 15.27 -9.13 -2.43
CA PHE A 269 14.73 -7.89 -2.96
C PHE A 269 13.22 -7.86 -2.73
N GLU A 270 12.75 -6.95 -1.87
CA GLU A 270 11.35 -6.80 -1.48
C GLU A 270 10.74 -5.60 -2.17
N LEU A 271 9.60 -5.80 -2.82
CA LEU A 271 8.94 -4.76 -3.60
C LEU A 271 7.44 -4.71 -3.36
N PHE A 272 6.90 -3.52 -3.33
CA PHE A 272 5.46 -3.28 -3.39
C PHE A 272 5.09 -2.83 -4.79
N ILE A 273 4.22 -3.59 -5.45
CA ILE A 273 3.83 -3.37 -6.83
C ILE A 273 2.35 -3.02 -6.85
N ILE A 274 2.03 -1.87 -7.42
CA ILE A 274 0.66 -1.41 -7.57
C ILE A 274 0.39 -0.96 -8.99
N GLY A 275 -0.85 -1.13 -9.40
CA GLY A 275 -1.36 -0.56 -10.63
C GLY A 275 -2.87 -0.39 -10.56
N GLY A 276 -3.40 0.56 -11.32
CA GLY A 276 -4.83 0.81 -11.35
C GLY A 276 -5.26 1.46 -12.65
N GLU A 277 -6.54 1.28 -12.97
CA GLU A 277 -7.18 1.97 -14.10
C GLU A 277 -7.23 3.47 -13.79
N PRO A 278 -6.58 4.32 -14.61
CA PRO A 278 -6.62 5.76 -14.39
C PRO A 278 -8.05 6.29 -14.49
N LEU A 279 -8.50 6.99 -13.46
CA LEU A 279 -9.85 7.58 -13.43
C LEU A 279 -9.98 8.76 -14.40
N ARG A 280 -8.86 9.50 -14.62
CA ARG A 280 -8.82 10.71 -15.46
C ARG A 280 -9.86 11.76 -15.07
N GLU A 281 -10.16 11.81 -13.79
CA GLU A 281 -11.09 12.74 -13.17
C GLU A 281 -10.34 13.85 -12.43
N PRO A 282 -10.95 15.03 -12.23
CA PRO A 282 -10.34 16.05 -11.38
C PRO A 282 -10.12 15.57 -9.96
N VAL A 283 -8.93 15.85 -9.42
CA VAL A 283 -8.55 15.52 -8.04
C VAL A 283 -8.15 16.79 -7.31
N VAL A 284 -8.84 17.06 -6.21
CA VAL A 284 -8.48 18.11 -5.24
C VAL A 284 -8.25 17.44 -3.90
N SER A 285 -7.00 17.46 -3.44
CA SER A 285 -6.61 16.94 -2.13
C SER A 285 -6.21 18.09 -1.22
N TYR A 286 -6.76 18.13 -0.01
CA TYR A 286 -6.36 19.08 1.02
C TYR A 286 -6.59 18.49 2.41
N GLY A 287 -5.51 18.38 3.18
CA GLY A 287 -5.53 17.70 4.47
C GLY A 287 -6.05 16.26 4.34
N PRO A 288 -7.04 15.85 5.17
CA PRO A 288 -7.53 14.47 5.22
C PRO A 288 -8.63 14.17 4.17
N PHE A 289 -8.86 15.05 3.19
CA PHE A 289 -9.95 14.93 2.22
C PHE A 289 -9.45 14.91 0.78
N VAL A 290 -10.05 14.04 -0.04
CA VAL A 290 -9.76 13.92 -1.48
C VAL A 290 -11.07 13.96 -2.25
N MET A 291 -11.37 15.10 -2.88
CA MET A 291 -12.61 15.34 -3.60
C MET A 291 -12.34 15.70 -5.05
N SER A 292 -13.38 16.06 -5.81
CA SER A 292 -13.27 16.43 -7.22
C SER A 292 -13.21 17.94 -7.44
N THR A 293 -13.68 18.75 -6.47
CA THR A 293 -13.68 20.21 -6.54
C THR A 293 -13.26 20.84 -5.22
N LYS A 294 -12.89 22.13 -5.26
CA LYS A 294 -12.55 22.90 -4.06
C LYS A 294 -13.76 23.11 -3.14
N GLU A 295 -14.91 23.28 -3.73
CA GLU A 295 -16.19 23.45 -3.02
C GLU A 295 -16.53 22.20 -2.22
N GLU A 296 -16.32 21.01 -2.80
CA GLU A 296 -16.49 19.74 -2.10
C GLU A 296 -15.48 19.54 -0.95
N ILE A 297 -14.28 20.10 -1.04
CA ILE A 297 -13.32 20.13 0.08
C ILE A 297 -13.82 21.05 1.20
N VAL A 298 -14.32 22.25 0.87
CA VAL A 298 -14.89 23.17 1.87
C VAL A 298 -16.06 22.51 2.59
N GLU A 299 -16.99 21.91 1.85
CA GLU A 299 -18.10 21.14 2.42
C GLU A 299 -17.63 20.01 3.35
N ALA A 300 -16.54 19.29 2.98
CA ALA A 300 -16.00 18.23 3.83
C ALA A 300 -15.50 18.77 5.19
N PHE A 301 -14.86 19.94 5.21
CA PHE A 301 -14.46 20.60 6.47
C PHE A 301 -15.65 21.06 7.28
N GLU A 302 -16.67 21.67 6.65
CA GLU A 302 -17.90 22.11 7.33
C GLU A 302 -18.66 20.94 7.94
N ASP A 303 -18.76 19.82 7.20
CA ASP A 303 -19.40 18.59 7.67
C ASP A 303 -18.63 17.96 8.83
N PHE A 304 -17.29 17.96 8.77
CA PHE A 304 -16.47 17.50 9.89
C PHE A 304 -16.67 18.36 11.13
N GLN A 305 -16.59 19.70 11.01
CA GLN A 305 -16.78 20.63 12.13
C GLN A 305 -18.18 20.54 12.73
N SER A 306 -19.19 20.22 11.93
CA SER A 306 -20.58 20.03 12.38
C SER A 306 -20.89 18.61 12.87
N GLY A 307 -19.90 17.71 12.93
CA GLY A 307 -20.06 16.35 13.46
C GLY A 307 -20.77 15.37 12.51
N LYS A 308 -20.88 15.67 11.22
CA LYS A 308 -21.59 14.83 10.25
C LYS A 308 -20.76 13.65 9.70
N LEU A 309 -19.44 13.59 9.99
CA LEU A 309 -18.60 12.49 9.52
C LEU A 309 -18.56 11.28 10.49
N GLY A 310 -19.46 11.26 11.46
CA GLY A 310 -19.57 10.19 12.43
C GLY A 310 -19.35 10.67 13.88
N VAL A 311 -19.53 9.76 14.81
CA VAL A 311 -19.34 9.99 16.23
C VAL A 311 -18.30 9.01 16.76
N ILE A 312 -17.30 9.52 17.47
CA ILE A 312 -16.33 8.68 18.15
C ILE A 312 -17.05 7.78 19.17
N PRO A 313 -16.87 6.44 19.12
CA PRO A 313 -17.56 5.51 20.00
C PRO A 313 -17.28 5.78 21.49
N ALA A 314 -18.23 5.48 22.36
CA ALA A 314 -18.04 5.64 23.81
C ALA A 314 -16.91 4.78 24.40
N ASN A 315 -16.63 3.65 23.74
CA ASN A 315 -15.50 2.74 24.04
C ASN A 315 -14.30 2.98 23.13
N ALA A 316 -14.11 4.20 22.67
CA ALA A 316 -13.04 4.54 21.74
C ALA A 316 -11.65 4.24 22.31
N ILE A 317 -10.82 3.63 21.46
CA ILE A 317 -9.39 3.49 21.70
C ILE A 317 -8.80 4.89 21.85
N GLN A 318 -7.91 5.04 22.83
CA GLN A 318 -7.19 6.29 23.06
C GLN A 318 -5.77 6.18 22.50
N PRO A 319 -5.22 7.25 21.90
CA PRO A 319 -3.82 7.29 21.52
C PRO A 319 -2.92 7.07 22.74
N HIS A 320 -1.85 6.33 22.57
CA HIS A 320 -0.85 6.22 23.62
C HIS A 320 -0.13 7.57 23.76
N ARG A 321 -0.34 8.23 24.88
CA ARG A 321 0.40 9.45 25.23
C ARG A 321 1.70 9.04 25.94
N ALA A 322 2.83 9.51 25.39
CA ALA A 322 4.14 9.38 26.04
C ALA A 322 4.18 10.17 27.34
#